data_337a58004530ac033847c1050cf68230
#
_entry.id   337a58004530ac033847c1050cf68230
#
_cell.length_a   1.000
_cell.length_b   1.000
_cell.length_c   1.000
_cell.angle_alpha   90.00
_cell.angle_beta   90.00
_cell.angle_gamma   90.00
#
_symmetry.space_group_name_H-M   'P 1'
#
loop_
_entity.id
_entity.type
_entity.pdbx_description
1 polymer ?
#
loop_
_entity_poly.entity_id
_entity_poly.type
_entity_poly.pdbx_seq_one_letter_code
_entity_poly.pdbx_strand_id
1 'polypeptide(L)'
;MPWFPFNQYIWDFWFTWQNSTLHLFYLQAPPSHCHYNPENRHNQAVLGHSQLTPWGWQTIPHPQPAFSPGKPGTWDDLAIWTGSIIQQEQKYYLFYTGRRREDAPQWTPHEWQRPQHIGLATSEDLRHWERFPHNPILPNPGTTAGLDGVAWRDPYIIQGEDKRYYAFICTRSGSAPLDRGGMIVYCVSDHLEQWDNSSQILIESSEFYQMEVPQVFWHKSGNFKRLYLIFSAQAKDCSAQRYKTDPSQCITGTYYQVSEPVSLDCQELPPLITPAKVLISGLYAGKFVQPERENPALFYGFHWSEMGGHFGNGLSDPLWFKFQGDGSISKERTISL
;
A
#
# COMPACT_ATOMS: atom_id res chain seq x y z
N MET A 1 -18.50 8.84 11.09
CA MET A 1 -18.69 9.14 9.63
C MET A 1 -17.32 9.13 8.97
N PRO A 2 -17.20 8.65 7.73
CA PRO A 2 -15.92 8.66 7.02
C PRO A 2 -15.29 10.05 7.01
N TRP A 3 -13.99 10.12 7.25
CA TRP A 3 -13.27 11.38 7.19
C TRP A 3 -12.68 11.59 5.78
N PHE A 4 -12.78 12.79 5.26
CA PHE A 4 -12.10 13.25 4.05
C PHE A 4 -11.90 14.78 4.09
N PRO A 5 -10.82 15.29 3.49
CA PRO A 5 -10.60 16.73 3.39
C PRO A 5 -11.63 17.37 2.45
N PHE A 6 -11.92 18.64 2.69
CA PHE A 6 -12.90 19.38 1.89
C PHE A 6 -12.56 19.38 0.41
N ASN A 7 -13.54 19.02 -0.43
CA ASN A 7 -13.46 19.03 -1.90
C ASN A 7 -12.30 18.20 -2.47
N GLN A 8 -12.06 17.02 -1.91
CA GLN A 8 -11.06 16.07 -2.39
C GLN A 8 -11.67 14.67 -2.49
N TYR A 9 -11.33 13.95 -3.55
CA TYR A 9 -11.31 12.48 -3.51
C TYR A 9 -10.08 12.05 -2.76
N ILE A 10 -10.20 11.06 -1.86
CA ILE A 10 -9.06 10.43 -1.20
C ILE A 10 -9.16 8.92 -1.32
N TRP A 11 -8.00 8.27 -1.40
CA TRP A 11 -7.91 6.80 -1.42
C TRP A 11 -6.62 6.36 -0.75
N ASP A 12 -5.86 5.44 -1.25
CA ASP A 12 -4.69 4.84 -0.62
C ASP A 12 -3.94 5.78 0.33
N PHE A 13 -3.58 5.25 1.48
CA PHE A 13 -3.01 6.04 2.57
C PHE A 13 -1.99 5.22 3.36
N TRP A 14 -1.18 5.93 4.15
CA TRP A 14 -0.23 5.34 5.09
C TRP A 14 0.02 6.28 6.27
N PHE A 15 0.57 5.70 7.33
CA PHE A 15 0.83 6.40 8.57
C PHE A 15 2.32 6.57 8.82
N THR A 16 2.67 7.62 9.56
CA THR A 16 3.98 7.78 10.18
C THR A 16 3.84 8.55 11.48
N TRP A 17 4.79 8.37 12.37
CA TRP A 17 4.83 9.11 13.61
C TRP A 17 5.83 10.25 13.53
N GLN A 18 5.46 11.41 14.08
CA GLN A 18 6.39 12.48 14.37
C GLN A 18 6.23 12.85 15.86
N ASN A 19 7.25 12.56 16.65
CA ASN A 19 7.15 12.62 18.12
C ASN A 19 5.98 11.72 18.61
N SER A 20 4.99 12.29 19.26
CA SER A 20 3.81 11.57 19.75
C SER A 20 2.57 11.79 18.88
N THR A 21 2.71 12.37 17.70
CA THR A 21 1.59 12.66 16.80
C THR A 21 1.58 11.66 15.64
N LEU A 22 0.43 11.05 15.42
CA LEU A 22 0.20 10.19 14.26
C LEU A 22 -0.15 11.05 13.05
N HIS A 23 0.62 10.92 11.99
CA HIS A 23 0.41 11.58 10.71
C HIS A 23 -0.16 10.60 9.70
N LEU A 24 -1.06 11.11 8.87
CA LEU A 24 -1.72 10.40 7.75
C LEU A 24 -1.30 11.07 6.45
N PHE A 25 -0.69 10.31 5.58
CA PHE A 25 -0.47 10.67 4.19
C PHE A 25 -1.43 9.89 3.32
N TYR A 26 -1.99 10.53 2.29
CA TYR A 26 -3.03 9.93 1.45
C TYR A 26 -2.98 10.48 0.04
N LEU A 27 -3.36 9.66 -0.91
CA LEU A 27 -3.57 10.12 -2.28
C LEU A 27 -4.84 10.95 -2.32
N GLN A 28 -4.79 12.08 -3.03
CA GLN A 28 -5.94 12.95 -3.23
C GLN A 28 -5.98 13.53 -4.64
N ALA A 29 -7.18 13.91 -5.07
CA ALA A 29 -7.42 14.68 -6.29
C ALA A 29 -8.68 15.52 -6.16
N PRO A 30 -8.66 16.81 -6.58
CA PRO A 30 -9.87 17.62 -6.62
C PRO A 30 -10.90 17.05 -7.61
N PRO A 31 -12.20 16.94 -7.24
CA PRO A 31 -13.24 16.46 -8.16
C PRO A 31 -13.30 17.21 -9.49
N SER A 32 -13.05 18.52 -9.48
CA SER A 32 -13.01 19.34 -10.71
C SER A 32 -11.91 18.94 -11.68
N HIS A 33 -10.73 18.54 -11.17
CA HIS A 33 -9.63 18.05 -12.01
C HIS A 33 -9.93 16.65 -12.57
N CYS A 34 -10.81 15.92 -11.92
CA CYS A 34 -11.28 14.61 -12.36
C CYS A 34 -12.53 14.69 -13.27
N HIS A 35 -12.93 15.88 -13.70
CA HIS A 35 -14.21 16.10 -14.42
C HIS A 35 -15.41 15.49 -13.70
N TYR A 36 -15.38 15.51 -12.36
CA TYR A 36 -16.37 14.90 -11.45
C TYR A 36 -16.58 13.39 -11.66
N ASN A 37 -15.66 12.72 -12.38
CA ASN A 37 -15.59 11.28 -12.47
C ASN A 37 -14.45 10.76 -11.58
N PRO A 38 -14.73 10.05 -10.48
CA PRO A 38 -13.68 9.57 -9.57
C PRO A 38 -12.69 8.60 -10.22
N GLU A 39 -13.05 7.94 -11.34
CA GLU A 39 -12.12 7.04 -12.06
C GLU A 39 -10.93 7.82 -12.68
N ASN A 40 -11.09 9.10 -12.94
CA ASN A 40 -10.01 9.96 -13.45
C ASN A 40 -8.98 10.36 -12.37
N ARG A 41 -9.24 10.07 -11.10
CA ARG A 41 -8.36 10.46 -9.98
C ARG A 41 -6.94 9.93 -10.11
N HIS A 42 -6.76 8.77 -10.75
CA HIS A 42 -5.46 8.11 -10.84
C HIS A 42 -4.39 8.92 -11.58
N ASN A 43 -4.79 9.74 -12.56
CA ASN A 43 -3.87 10.61 -13.29
C ASN A 43 -3.79 12.03 -12.72
N GLN A 44 -4.57 12.32 -11.68
CA GLN A 44 -4.60 13.60 -10.98
C GLN A 44 -4.05 13.49 -9.56
N ALA A 45 -3.49 12.33 -9.21
CA ALA A 45 -3.08 12.00 -7.88
C ALA A 45 -1.90 12.83 -7.40
N VAL A 46 -2.09 13.45 -6.25
CA VAL A 46 -1.08 14.15 -5.47
C VAL A 46 -1.18 13.69 -4.01
N LEU A 47 -0.18 14.00 -3.20
CA LEU A 47 -0.14 13.60 -1.81
C LEU A 47 -0.78 14.66 -0.91
N GLY A 48 -1.74 14.25 -0.10
CA GLY A 48 -2.29 15.02 1.01
C GLY A 48 -1.63 14.63 2.33
N HIS A 49 -1.77 15.49 3.35
CA HIS A 49 -1.19 15.30 4.66
C HIS A 49 -2.12 15.79 5.77
N SER A 50 -2.35 14.95 6.76
CA SER A 50 -3.16 15.24 7.95
C SER A 50 -2.50 14.69 9.21
N GLN A 51 -2.93 15.18 10.36
CA GLN A 51 -2.51 14.69 11.66
C GLN A 51 -3.70 14.31 12.52
N LEU A 52 -3.52 13.32 13.36
CA LEU A 52 -4.53 12.94 14.34
C LEU A 52 -4.47 13.89 15.54
N THR A 53 -5.62 14.46 15.87
CA THR A 53 -5.82 15.32 17.02
C THR A 53 -6.89 14.73 17.95
N PRO A 54 -7.08 15.24 19.17
CA PRO A 54 -8.22 14.84 20.02
C PRO A 54 -9.61 15.01 19.34
N TRP A 55 -9.69 15.83 18.30
CA TRP A 55 -10.91 16.11 17.55
C TRP A 55 -11.05 15.30 16.26
N GLY A 56 -10.12 14.33 16.04
CA GLY A 56 -10.03 13.53 14.83
C GLY A 56 -8.96 14.03 13.86
N TRP A 57 -9.01 13.55 12.62
CA TRP A 57 -8.05 13.91 11.57
C TRP A 57 -8.21 15.36 11.16
N GLN A 58 -7.10 16.09 11.14
CA GLN A 58 -7.05 17.48 10.68
C GLN A 58 -6.01 17.63 9.59
N THR A 59 -6.43 18.18 8.44
CA THR A 59 -5.54 18.48 7.33
C THR A 59 -4.52 19.53 7.74
N ILE A 60 -3.24 19.23 7.48
CA ILE A 60 -2.16 20.19 7.69
C ILE A 60 -2.16 21.18 6.53
N PRO A 61 -2.26 22.49 6.79
CA PRO A 61 -2.22 23.49 5.74
C PRO A 61 -0.85 23.47 5.06
N HIS A 62 -0.89 23.28 3.73
CA HIS A 62 0.25 23.49 2.85
C HIS A 62 -0.16 24.53 1.80
N PRO A 63 0.74 25.40 1.33
CA PRO A 63 0.44 26.28 0.21
C PRO A 63 0.15 25.50 -1.07
N GLN A 64 0.58 24.24 -1.15
CA GLN A 64 0.40 23.26 -2.24
C GLN A 64 0.15 21.87 -1.62
N PRO A 65 -0.21 20.84 -2.43
CA PRO A 65 -0.19 19.46 -1.96
C PRO A 65 1.14 19.11 -1.26
N ALA A 66 1.09 18.22 -0.26
CA ALA A 66 2.28 17.82 0.50
C ALA A 66 3.40 17.30 -0.41
N PHE A 67 3.02 16.58 -1.50
CA PHE A 67 3.96 16.16 -2.53
C PHE A 67 3.20 16.03 -3.87
N SER A 68 3.80 16.55 -4.94
CA SER A 68 3.19 16.60 -6.27
C SER A 68 4.04 15.85 -7.29
N PRO A 69 3.50 15.51 -8.47
CA PRO A 69 4.28 14.99 -9.58
C PRO A 69 5.51 15.87 -9.90
N GLY A 70 6.50 15.26 -10.52
CA GLY A 70 7.70 15.93 -10.96
C GLY A 70 7.45 16.97 -12.06
N LYS A 71 8.50 17.69 -12.44
CA LYS A 71 8.42 18.64 -13.57
C LYS A 71 8.14 17.88 -14.87
N PRO A 72 7.47 18.52 -15.86
CA PRO A 72 7.26 17.90 -17.17
C PRO A 72 8.55 17.32 -17.77
N GLY A 73 8.48 16.09 -18.24
CA GLY A 73 9.61 15.33 -18.78
C GLY A 73 10.38 14.49 -17.75
N THR A 74 10.10 14.62 -16.46
CA THR A 74 10.68 13.71 -15.45
C THR A 74 9.93 12.37 -15.41
N TRP A 75 10.52 11.36 -14.79
CA TRP A 75 10.01 10.00 -14.76
C TRP A 75 8.68 9.85 -13.97
N ASP A 76 8.34 10.83 -13.12
CA ASP A 76 7.15 10.87 -12.27
C ASP A 76 6.24 12.08 -12.55
N ASP A 77 6.24 12.59 -13.79
CA ASP A 77 5.57 13.83 -14.16
C ASP A 77 4.06 13.72 -14.40
N LEU A 78 3.51 12.49 -14.38
CA LEU A 78 2.07 12.30 -14.55
C LEU A 78 1.33 12.31 -13.23
N ALA A 79 1.73 11.44 -12.30
CA ALA A 79 1.02 11.23 -11.05
C ALA A 79 1.91 10.58 -10.00
N ILE A 80 1.64 10.88 -8.73
CA ILE A 80 2.18 10.19 -7.57
C ILE A 80 1.13 9.19 -7.08
N TRP A 81 1.54 7.93 -6.92
CA TRP A 81 0.69 6.88 -6.37
C TRP A 81 1.20 6.42 -5.02
N THR A 82 0.56 5.39 -4.50
CA THR A 82 0.76 4.81 -3.17
C THR A 82 2.22 4.64 -2.81
N GLY A 83 2.50 4.86 -1.53
CA GLY A 83 3.84 4.76 -0.97
C GLY A 83 3.83 4.37 0.50
N SER A 84 4.97 4.57 1.14
CA SER A 84 5.14 4.45 2.57
C SER A 84 6.24 5.38 3.07
N ILE A 85 6.22 5.68 4.36
CA ILE A 85 7.25 6.49 5.01
C ILE A 85 7.91 5.67 6.10
N ILE A 86 9.24 5.63 6.07
CA ILE A 86 10.06 5.10 7.14
C ILE A 86 10.91 6.22 7.75
N GLN A 87 11.05 6.22 9.06
CA GLN A 87 11.92 7.15 9.76
C GLN A 87 13.24 6.48 10.13
N GLN A 88 14.34 7.14 9.83
CA GLN A 88 15.67 6.78 10.34
C GLN A 88 16.27 8.01 11.02
N GLU A 89 16.56 7.91 12.31
CA GLU A 89 17.00 9.04 13.13
C GLU A 89 16.00 10.20 13.08
N GLN A 90 16.41 11.36 12.58
CA GLN A 90 15.57 12.57 12.47
C GLN A 90 15.06 12.79 11.04
N LYS A 91 15.36 11.89 10.10
CA LYS A 91 15.01 12.00 8.68
C LYS A 91 13.92 11.02 8.32
N TYR A 92 12.96 11.48 7.51
CA TYR A 92 11.87 10.69 6.95
C TYR A 92 12.17 10.38 5.49
N TYR A 93 11.89 9.16 5.09
CA TYR A 93 12.11 8.63 3.75
C TYR A 93 10.76 8.19 3.18
N LEU A 94 10.26 8.94 2.21
CA LEU A 94 9.03 8.63 1.47
C LEU A 94 9.41 7.82 0.23
N PHE A 95 9.07 6.55 0.22
CA PHE A 95 9.06 5.74 -0.98
C PHE A 95 7.68 5.84 -1.62
N TYR A 96 7.62 6.17 -2.90
CA TYR A 96 6.37 6.43 -3.61
C TYR A 96 6.40 5.83 -5.01
N THR A 97 5.23 5.54 -5.53
CA THR A 97 5.07 5.12 -6.92
C THR A 97 4.95 6.34 -7.81
N GLY A 98 5.75 6.41 -8.86
CA GLY A 98 5.68 7.46 -9.88
C GLY A 98 5.31 6.88 -11.24
N ARG A 99 4.64 7.70 -12.06
CA ARG A 99 4.24 7.37 -13.43
C ARG A 99 4.61 8.52 -14.36
N ARG A 100 5.10 8.16 -15.54
CA ARG A 100 5.50 9.11 -16.57
C ARG A 100 4.41 9.32 -17.61
N ARG A 101 4.21 10.56 -18.02
CA ARG A 101 3.19 10.94 -19.01
C ARG A 101 3.46 10.35 -20.38
N GLU A 102 4.72 10.34 -20.80
CA GLU A 102 5.13 9.87 -22.14
C GLU A 102 5.11 8.34 -22.29
N ASP A 103 5.11 7.59 -21.19
CA ASP A 103 5.08 6.12 -21.22
C ASP A 103 3.70 5.56 -21.56
N ALA A 104 2.77 6.39 -22.04
CA ALA A 104 1.48 5.91 -22.53
C ALA A 104 1.69 4.95 -23.70
N PRO A 105 1.20 3.71 -23.60
CA PRO A 105 1.24 2.80 -24.73
C PRO A 105 0.42 3.41 -25.87
N GLN A 106 1.03 3.61 -27.02
CA GLN A 106 0.37 4.22 -28.20
C GLN A 106 -0.82 3.41 -28.73
N TRP A 107 -0.96 2.18 -28.26
CA TRP A 107 -1.89 1.17 -28.79
C TRP A 107 -2.91 0.66 -27.77
N THR A 108 -2.87 1.12 -26.51
CA THR A 108 -3.89 0.75 -25.53
C THR A 108 -4.60 1.98 -24.96
N PRO A 109 -5.94 1.96 -24.87
CA PRO A 109 -6.71 3.03 -24.27
C PRO A 109 -6.60 3.06 -22.74
N HIS A 110 -5.90 2.07 -22.14
CA HIS A 110 -5.88 1.88 -20.70
C HIS A 110 -4.70 2.63 -20.07
N GLU A 111 -4.96 3.79 -19.53
CA GLU A 111 -3.98 4.65 -18.87
C GLU A 111 -3.28 4.00 -17.67
N TRP A 112 -3.89 3.00 -17.05
CA TRP A 112 -3.30 2.22 -15.98
C TRP A 112 -2.16 1.28 -16.44
N GLN A 113 -2.00 1.06 -17.73
CA GLN A 113 -0.94 0.20 -18.29
C GLN A 113 0.42 0.91 -18.46
N ARG A 114 0.54 2.14 -17.99
CA ARG A 114 1.85 2.80 -17.93
C ARG A 114 2.76 2.12 -16.92
N PRO A 115 4.03 1.85 -17.28
CA PRO A 115 5.02 1.36 -16.32
C PRO A 115 5.07 2.22 -15.07
N GLN A 116 5.12 1.56 -13.94
CA GLN A 116 5.23 2.20 -12.64
C GLN A 116 6.65 2.00 -12.12
N HIS A 117 7.20 2.99 -11.44
CA HIS A 117 8.52 2.95 -10.85
C HIS A 117 8.45 3.48 -9.42
N ILE A 118 9.41 3.11 -8.59
CA ILE A 118 9.46 3.57 -7.21
C ILE A 118 10.53 4.65 -7.06
N GLY A 119 10.14 5.77 -6.51
CA GLY A 119 11.01 6.88 -6.16
C GLY A 119 11.17 7.06 -4.67
N LEU A 120 12.14 7.87 -4.32
CA LEU A 120 12.47 8.27 -2.97
C LEU A 120 12.45 9.80 -2.86
N ALA A 121 11.81 10.29 -1.81
CA ALA A 121 11.96 11.66 -1.35
C ALA A 121 12.27 11.69 0.15
N THR A 122 12.94 12.72 0.62
CA THR A 122 13.32 12.83 2.04
C THR A 122 12.81 14.13 2.64
N SER A 123 12.58 14.12 3.96
CA SER A 123 12.11 15.26 4.73
C SER A 123 12.64 15.19 6.17
N GLU A 124 12.86 16.33 6.79
CA GLU A 124 13.16 16.43 8.22
C GLU A 124 11.92 16.81 9.06
N ASP A 125 10.86 17.30 8.41
CA ASP A 125 9.70 17.88 9.09
C ASP A 125 8.34 17.35 8.60
N LEU A 126 8.31 16.35 7.69
CA LEU A 126 7.11 15.81 7.03
C LEU A 126 6.35 16.84 6.15
N ARG A 127 6.88 18.02 5.97
CA ARG A 127 6.24 19.13 5.23
C ARG A 127 6.98 19.50 3.97
N HIS A 128 8.31 19.53 4.03
CA HIS A 128 9.18 19.86 2.90
C HIS A 128 9.87 18.59 2.45
N TRP A 129 9.56 18.16 1.22
CA TRP A 129 10.07 16.93 0.65
C TRP A 129 11.04 17.23 -0.49
N GLU A 130 12.21 16.63 -0.44
CA GLU A 130 13.23 16.70 -1.47
C GLU A 130 13.34 15.37 -2.20
N ARG A 131 13.15 15.39 -3.53
CA ARG A 131 13.37 14.20 -4.36
C ARG A 131 14.81 13.76 -4.34
N PHE A 132 15.02 12.47 -4.17
CA PHE A 132 16.35 11.90 -4.27
C PHE A 132 16.90 12.09 -5.70
N PRO A 133 18.18 12.54 -5.86
CA PRO A 133 18.72 12.89 -7.19
C PRO A 133 18.79 11.73 -8.18
N HIS A 134 18.92 10.50 -7.66
CA HIS A 134 19.06 9.29 -8.47
C HIS A 134 17.78 8.49 -8.61
N ASN A 135 16.64 9.16 -8.65
CA ASN A 135 15.35 8.54 -8.93
C ASN A 135 15.18 8.14 -10.40
N PRO A 136 14.39 7.04 -10.69
CA PRO A 136 13.72 6.18 -9.71
C PRO A 136 14.71 5.33 -8.93
N ILE A 137 14.52 5.21 -7.61
CA ILE A 137 15.43 4.46 -6.73
C ILE A 137 15.31 2.95 -6.93
N LEU A 138 14.11 2.48 -7.26
CA LEU A 138 13.79 1.10 -7.65
C LEU A 138 12.98 1.13 -8.96
N PRO A 139 13.66 1.20 -10.13
CA PRO A 139 12.99 1.16 -11.42
C PRO A 139 12.32 -0.19 -11.65
N ASN A 140 11.22 -0.20 -12.40
CA ASN A 140 10.56 -1.44 -12.81
C ASN A 140 11.55 -2.30 -13.63
N PRO A 141 11.85 -3.53 -13.21
CA PRO A 141 12.79 -4.38 -13.91
C PRO A 141 12.27 -4.94 -15.25
N GLY A 142 10.97 -4.77 -15.49
CA GLY A 142 10.35 -5.09 -16.77
C GLY A 142 10.15 -6.58 -17.04
N THR A 143 9.82 -6.89 -18.29
CA THR A 143 9.50 -8.26 -18.72
C THR A 143 10.70 -9.20 -18.71
N THR A 144 11.91 -8.70 -18.77
CA THR A 144 13.14 -9.49 -18.67
C THR A 144 13.32 -10.15 -17.30
N ALA A 145 12.69 -9.61 -16.27
CA ALA A 145 12.63 -10.20 -14.93
C ALA A 145 11.45 -11.17 -14.74
N GLY A 146 10.70 -11.51 -15.80
CA GLY A 146 9.52 -12.37 -15.73
C GLY A 146 8.26 -11.67 -15.24
N LEU A 147 8.28 -10.34 -15.13
CA LEU A 147 7.15 -9.52 -14.71
C LEU A 147 6.32 -9.03 -15.91
N ASP A 148 5.14 -8.44 -15.66
CA ASP A 148 4.29 -7.91 -16.72
C ASP A 148 4.81 -6.61 -17.36
N GLY A 149 5.84 -6.00 -16.78
CA GLY A 149 6.46 -4.77 -17.26
C GLY A 149 5.67 -3.49 -16.92
N VAL A 150 4.53 -3.62 -16.26
CA VAL A 150 3.64 -2.50 -15.89
C VAL A 150 3.60 -2.31 -14.39
N ALA A 151 3.15 -3.32 -13.65
CA ALA A 151 2.93 -3.24 -12.22
C ALA A 151 4.26 -3.30 -11.44
N TRP A 152 4.62 -2.20 -10.80
CA TRP A 152 5.77 -2.07 -9.90
C TRP A 152 5.49 -0.90 -8.96
N ARG A 153 4.65 -1.15 -7.92
CA ARG A 153 4.03 -0.08 -7.14
C ARG A 153 3.80 -0.43 -5.68
N ASP A 154 3.25 0.53 -4.97
CA ASP A 154 2.77 0.44 -3.59
C ASP A 154 3.88 0.00 -2.61
N PRO A 155 5.07 0.63 -2.64
CA PRO A 155 6.20 0.20 -1.83
C PRO A 155 5.86 0.32 -0.33
N TYR A 156 6.08 -0.75 0.41
CA TYR A 156 6.00 -0.78 1.86
C TYR A 156 7.36 -1.15 2.44
N ILE A 157 7.95 -0.23 3.21
CA ILE A 157 9.32 -0.36 3.70
C ILE A 157 9.31 -0.68 5.19
N ILE A 158 10.08 -1.70 5.58
CA ILE A 158 10.36 -2.00 6.98
C ILE A 158 11.85 -2.17 7.20
N GLN A 159 12.31 -2.01 8.44
CA GLN A 159 13.62 -2.48 8.87
C GLN A 159 13.45 -3.83 9.55
N GLY A 160 14.19 -4.83 9.09
CA GLY A 160 14.25 -6.15 9.69
C GLY A 160 15.00 -6.15 11.04
N GLU A 161 14.87 -7.24 11.80
CA GLU A 161 15.65 -7.46 13.02
C GLU A 161 17.15 -7.60 12.74
N ASP A 162 17.51 -7.99 11.52
CA ASP A 162 18.87 -8.02 10.95
C ASP A 162 19.43 -6.64 10.57
N LYS A 163 18.68 -5.58 10.84
CA LYS A 163 18.98 -4.17 10.54
C LYS A 163 18.95 -3.79 9.07
N ARG A 164 18.71 -4.73 8.15
CA ARG A 164 18.50 -4.43 6.73
C ARG A 164 17.10 -3.88 6.47
N TYR A 165 16.96 -3.17 5.36
CA TYR A 165 15.68 -2.65 4.90
C TYR A 165 15.09 -3.58 3.85
N TYR A 166 13.77 -3.78 3.95
CA TYR A 166 12.99 -4.60 3.04
C TYR A 166 11.93 -3.72 2.39
N ALA A 167 11.94 -3.63 1.06
CA ALA A 167 10.93 -2.94 0.27
C ALA A 167 9.99 -3.98 -0.34
N PHE A 168 8.78 -4.11 0.20
CA PHE A 168 7.73 -4.96 -0.37
C PHE A 168 6.98 -4.19 -1.45
N ILE A 169 6.81 -4.81 -2.62
CA ILE A 169 6.32 -4.16 -3.83
C ILE A 169 5.23 -5.02 -4.46
N CYS A 170 4.11 -4.39 -4.80
CA CYS A 170 3.07 -5.01 -5.61
C CYS A 170 3.50 -5.06 -7.07
N THR A 171 3.45 -6.24 -7.65
CA THR A 171 3.76 -6.49 -9.06
C THR A 171 2.90 -7.64 -9.61
N ARG A 172 3.18 -8.12 -10.82
CA ARG A 172 2.48 -9.20 -11.45
C ARG A 172 3.40 -10.05 -12.32
N SER A 173 3.18 -11.36 -12.31
CA SER A 173 3.84 -12.33 -13.20
C SER A 173 3.47 -12.08 -14.66
N GLY A 174 4.49 -11.94 -15.53
CA GLY A 174 4.29 -11.72 -16.95
C GLY A 174 3.77 -12.96 -17.72
N SER A 175 3.95 -14.15 -17.15
CA SER A 175 3.51 -15.42 -17.74
C SER A 175 2.17 -15.93 -17.21
N ALA A 176 1.63 -15.33 -16.13
CA ALA A 176 0.40 -15.79 -15.53
C ALA A 176 -0.84 -15.44 -16.38
N PRO A 177 -1.90 -16.26 -16.32
CA PRO A 177 -3.20 -15.93 -16.91
C PRO A 177 -3.75 -14.60 -16.39
N LEU A 178 -4.68 -13.99 -17.16
CA LEU A 178 -5.24 -12.66 -16.88
C LEU A 178 -6.15 -12.61 -15.64
N ASP A 179 -6.43 -13.72 -14.98
CA ASP A 179 -7.25 -13.76 -13.76
C ASP A 179 -6.44 -14.01 -12.48
N ARG A 180 -5.10 -14.14 -12.59
CA ARG A 180 -4.21 -14.46 -11.46
C ARG A 180 -2.80 -13.95 -11.71
N GLY A 181 -1.86 -14.29 -10.82
CA GLY A 181 -0.45 -13.92 -10.97
C GLY A 181 -0.09 -12.57 -10.33
N GLY A 182 -0.99 -12.01 -9.49
CA GLY A 182 -0.61 -10.94 -8.59
C GLY A 182 0.51 -11.39 -7.66
N MET A 183 1.52 -10.55 -7.48
CA MET A 183 2.71 -10.87 -6.70
C MET A 183 3.01 -9.77 -5.68
N ILE A 184 3.53 -10.19 -4.55
CA ILE A 184 4.32 -9.32 -3.69
C ILE A 184 5.75 -9.84 -3.75
N VAL A 185 6.64 -8.97 -4.22
CA VAL A 185 8.09 -9.19 -4.20
C VAL A 185 8.74 -8.32 -3.15
N TYR A 186 9.99 -8.58 -2.81
CA TYR A 186 10.76 -7.71 -1.94
C TYR A 186 12.19 -7.53 -2.43
N CYS A 187 12.70 -6.33 -2.27
CA CYS A 187 14.12 -5.97 -2.42
C CYS A 187 14.71 -5.75 -1.04
N VAL A 188 16.01 -6.03 -0.88
CA VAL A 188 16.73 -5.89 0.38
C VAL A 188 17.90 -4.94 0.21
N SER A 189 18.13 -4.07 1.20
CA SER A 189 19.27 -3.17 1.22
C SER A 189 19.78 -2.90 2.64
N ASP A 190 21.05 -2.60 2.77
CA ASP A 190 21.65 -2.10 4.01
C ASP A 190 21.38 -0.59 4.21
N HIS A 191 20.98 0.12 3.14
CA HIS A 191 20.81 1.57 3.14
C HIS A 191 19.51 1.99 2.44
N LEU A 192 18.79 2.99 2.98
CA LEU A 192 17.55 3.50 2.39
C LEU A 192 17.76 4.22 1.05
N GLU A 193 18.95 4.71 0.79
CA GLU A 193 19.29 5.49 -0.41
C GLU A 193 20.05 4.66 -1.47
N GLN A 194 20.28 3.37 -1.24
CA GLN A 194 21.01 2.49 -2.15
C GLN A 194 20.31 1.13 -2.25
N TRP A 195 19.77 0.81 -3.41
CA TRP A 195 19.09 -0.45 -3.67
C TRP A 195 19.66 -1.07 -4.94
N ASP A 196 19.87 -2.38 -4.93
CA ASP A 196 20.00 -3.10 -6.18
C ASP A 196 18.58 -3.48 -6.70
N ASN A 197 18.49 -3.77 -7.99
CA ASN A 197 17.21 -4.14 -8.61
C ASN A 197 16.91 -5.64 -8.48
N SER A 198 17.63 -6.38 -7.64
CA SER A 198 17.33 -7.78 -7.40
C SER A 198 16.09 -7.87 -6.50
N SER A 199 15.07 -8.56 -6.96
CA SER A 199 13.88 -8.82 -6.18
C SER A 199 13.69 -10.30 -5.94
N GLN A 200 13.13 -10.63 -4.77
CA GLN A 200 12.75 -11.98 -4.38
C GLN A 200 11.23 -12.04 -4.25
N ILE A 201 10.65 -13.21 -4.54
CA ILE A 201 9.22 -13.42 -4.46
C ILE A 201 8.86 -13.74 -3.00
N LEU A 202 8.00 -12.91 -2.38
CA LEU A 202 7.34 -13.27 -1.13
C LEU A 202 6.17 -14.21 -1.40
N ILE A 203 5.36 -13.85 -2.40
CA ILE A 203 4.22 -14.66 -2.86
C ILE A 203 3.88 -14.35 -4.30
N GLU A 204 3.55 -15.39 -5.08
CA GLU A 204 2.84 -15.32 -6.35
C GLU A 204 1.46 -15.96 -6.17
N SER A 205 0.40 -15.22 -6.46
CA SER A 205 -0.96 -15.64 -6.17
C SER A 205 -1.58 -16.40 -7.34
N SER A 206 -2.12 -17.58 -7.04
CA SER A 206 -3.07 -18.29 -7.92
C SER A 206 -4.51 -17.81 -7.76
N GLU A 207 -4.76 -16.88 -6.82
CA GLU A 207 -6.11 -16.47 -6.41
C GLU A 207 -6.51 -15.08 -6.90
N PHE A 208 -5.53 -14.20 -7.16
CA PHE A 208 -5.78 -12.79 -7.49
C PHE A 208 -4.97 -12.34 -8.71
N TYR A 209 -5.61 -11.51 -9.54
CA TYR A 209 -4.95 -10.78 -10.63
C TYR A 209 -3.92 -9.78 -10.08
N GLN A 210 -4.29 -9.07 -8.99
CA GLN A 210 -3.42 -8.13 -8.28
C GLN A 210 -3.61 -8.22 -6.77
N MET A 211 -2.55 -7.91 -6.02
CA MET A 211 -2.53 -7.82 -4.56
C MET A 211 -2.00 -6.43 -4.21
N GLU A 212 -2.90 -5.45 -4.07
CA GLU A 212 -2.54 -4.03 -4.00
C GLU A 212 -2.26 -3.56 -2.58
N VAL A 213 -1.46 -2.51 -2.45
CA VAL A 213 -1.22 -1.76 -1.21
C VAL A 213 -0.77 -2.66 -0.06
N PRO A 214 0.33 -3.43 -0.21
CA PRO A 214 0.75 -4.37 0.82
C PRO A 214 1.16 -3.67 2.12
N GLN A 215 0.95 -4.38 3.23
CA GLN A 215 1.58 -4.10 4.52
C GLN A 215 2.09 -5.42 5.08
N VAL A 216 3.39 -5.51 5.34
CA VAL A 216 4.05 -6.72 5.85
C VAL A 216 4.65 -6.42 7.21
N PHE A 217 4.38 -7.28 8.19
CA PHE A 217 4.90 -7.10 9.54
C PHE A 217 4.99 -8.43 10.30
N TRP A 218 5.85 -8.44 11.28
CA TRP A 218 5.93 -9.51 12.26
C TRP A 218 5.03 -9.20 13.45
N HIS A 219 4.23 -10.19 13.87
CA HIS A 219 3.48 -10.12 15.12
C HIS A 219 3.96 -11.22 16.07
N LYS A 220 4.36 -10.81 17.29
CA LYS A 220 4.88 -11.70 18.33
C LYS A 220 3.73 -12.19 19.23
N SER A 221 3.73 -13.49 19.52
CA SER A 221 2.76 -14.12 20.42
C SER A 221 3.46 -15.17 21.27
N GLY A 222 3.73 -14.83 22.56
CA GLY A 222 4.49 -15.70 23.44
C GLY A 222 5.92 -15.96 22.92
N ASN A 223 6.27 -17.23 22.72
CA ASN A 223 7.60 -17.67 22.32
C ASN A 223 7.78 -17.82 20.80
N PHE A 224 6.85 -17.37 20.00
CA PHE A 224 6.91 -17.42 18.54
C PHE A 224 6.47 -16.09 17.92
N LYS A 225 6.75 -15.93 16.62
CA LYS A 225 6.23 -14.87 15.80
C LYS A 225 5.68 -15.41 14.50
N ARG A 226 4.80 -14.61 13.86
CA ARG A 226 4.24 -14.91 12.53
C ARG A 226 4.44 -13.71 11.62
N LEU A 227 4.71 -13.97 10.36
CA LEU A 227 4.70 -12.96 9.33
C LEU A 227 3.26 -12.78 8.81
N TYR A 228 2.79 -11.55 8.79
CA TYR A 228 1.50 -11.18 8.21
C TYR A 228 1.71 -10.34 6.95
N LEU A 229 0.92 -10.62 5.93
CA LEU A 229 0.73 -9.79 4.75
C LEU A 229 -0.72 -9.34 4.74
N ILE A 230 -0.94 -8.04 4.77
CA ILE A 230 -2.23 -7.38 4.51
C ILE A 230 -2.16 -6.81 3.11
N PHE A 231 -3.21 -6.99 2.32
CA PHE A 231 -3.32 -6.42 0.98
C PHE A 231 -4.77 -6.17 0.61
N SER A 232 -5.00 -5.44 -0.48
CA SER A 232 -6.34 -5.20 -0.99
C SER A 232 -6.50 -5.76 -2.40
N ALA A 233 -7.71 -6.23 -2.70
CA ALA A 233 -8.10 -6.69 -4.02
C ALA A 233 -9.57 -6.34 -4.27
N GLN A 234 -9.91 -6.14 -5.55
CA GLN A 234 -11.30 -5.99 -5.97
C GLN A 234 -11.91 -7.36 -6.24
N ALA A 235 -13.21 -7.50 -6.08
CA ALA A 235 -13.92 -8.74 -6.39
C ALA A 235 -13.60 -9.26 -7.81
N LYS A 236 -13.54 -8.34 -8.80
CA LYS A 236 -13.20 -8.67 -10.19
C LYS A 236 -11.79 -9.22 -10.39
N ASP A 237 -10.88 -8.99 -9.43
CA ASP A 237 -9.49 -9.47 -9.47
C ASP A 237 -9.33 -10.87 -8.89
N CYS A 238 -10.41 -11.46 -8.36
CA CYS A 238 -10.42 -12.83 -7.89
C CYS A 238 -10.41 -13.81 -9.07
N SER A 239 -9.58 -14.84 -9.00
CA SER A 239 -9.49 -15.85 -10.06
C SER A 239 -10.77 -16.68 -10.19
N ALA A 240 -11.00 -17.21 -11.38
CA ALA A 240 -12.11 -18.11 -11.63
C ALA A 240 -12.10 -19.34 -10.69
N GLN A 241 -10.92 -19.81 -10.30
CA GLN A 241 -10.78 -20.91 -9.35
C GLN A 241 -11.24 -20.51 -7.95
N ARG A 242 -10.87 -19.30 -7.46
CA ARG A 242 -11.31 -18.79 -6.16
C ARG A 242 -12.84 -18.64 -6.13
N TYR A 243 -13.44 -18.10 -7.18
CA TYR A 243 -14.90 -18.03 -7.32
C TYR A 243 -15.59 -19.39 -7.26
N LYS A 244 -15.00 -20.43 -7.88
CA LYS A 244 -15.56 -21.79 -7.83
C LYS A 244 -15.47 -22.41 -6.45
N THR A 245 -14.39 -22.10 -5.70
CA THR A 245 -14.14 -22.67 -4.38
C THR A 245 -15.02 -22.02 -3.31
N ASP A 246 -15.04 -20.71 -3.24
CA ASP A 246 -15.86 -19.95 -2.29
C ASP A 246 -16.15 -18.54 -2.81
N PRO A 247 -17.29 -18.33 -3.48
CA PRO A 247 -17.70 -17.01 -3.98
C PRO A 247 -17.80 -15.95 -2.90
N SER A 248 -18.13 -16.35 -1.64
CA SER A 248 -18.26 -15.41 -0.53
C SER A 248 -16.93 -14.77 -0.10
N GLN A 249 -15.82 -15.38 -0.48
CA GLN A 249 -14.47 -14.86 -0.25
C GLN A 249 -13.96 -13.97 -1.41
N CYS A 250 -14.77 -13.77 -2.45
CA CYS A 250 -14.44 -12.91 -3.59
C CYS A 250 -15.11 -11.55 -3.41
N ILE A 251 -14.49 -10.69 -2.60
CA ILE A 251 -15.04 -9.37 -2.24
C ILE A 251 -14.09 -8.24 -2.65
N THR A 252 -14.61 -7.04 -2.79
CA THR A 252 -13.78 -5.83 -2.82
C THR A 252 -13.51 -5.39 -1.38
N GLY A 253 -12.22 -5.38 -1.00
CA GLY A 253 -11.86 -5.05 0.37
C GLY A 253 -10.42 -5.43 0.72
N THR A 254 -10.18 -5.60 2.01
CA THR A 254 -8.88 -5.96 2.55
C THR A 254 -8.83 -7.42 2.93
N TYR A 255 -7.73 -8.05 2.56
CA TYR A 255 -7.42 -9.46 2.80
C TYR A 255 -6.16 -9.59 3.66
N TYR A 256 -5.92 -10.79 4.17
CA TYR A 256 -4.66 -11.12 4.82
C TYR A 256 -4.20 -12.55 4.54
N GLN A 257 -2.90 -12.73 4.62
CA GLN A 257 -2.24 -14.03 4.71
C GLN A 257 -1.28 -14.02 5.88
N VAL A 258 -0.98 -15.18 6.42
CA VAL A 258 -0.13 -15.36 7.59
C VAL A 258 0.74 -16.59 7.42
N SER A 259 1.95 -16.57 7.97
CA SER A 259 2.83 -17.72 7.99
C SER A 259 2.47 -18.72 9.10
N GLU A 260 3.03 -19.93 9.05
CA GLU A 260 3.18 -20.75 10.23
C GLU A 260 3.98 -20.02 11.32
N PRO A 261 3.82 -20.39 12.60
CA PRO A 261 4.62 -19.80 13.66
C PRO A 261 6.08 -20.21 13.50
N VAL A 262 6.98 -19.24 13.68
CA VAL A 262 8.43 -19.46 13.70
C VAL A 262 9.02 -18.97 15.02
N SER A 263 10.24 -19.38 15.32
CA SER A 263 10.96 -18.93 16.52
C SER A 263 11.21 -17.43 16.47
N LEU A 264 11.37 -16.78 17.63
CA LEU A 264 11.57 -15.34 17.72
C LEU A 264 12.86 -14.86 17.04
N ASP A 265 13.86 -15.71 16.95
CA ASP A 265 15.17 -15.44 16.31
C ASP A 265 15.19 -15.74 14.79
N CYS A 266 14.11 -16.26 14.22
CA CYS A 266 14.01 -16.45 12.77
C CYS A 266 14.12 -15.13 12.03
N GLN A 267 15.08 -15.01 11.12
CA GLN A 267 15.31 -13.82 10.31
C GLN A 267 14.81 -13.97 8.86
N GLU A 268 14.63 -15.21 8.40
CA GLU A 268 14.10 -15.50 7.09
C GLU A 268 12.61 -15.22 7.01
N LEU A 269 12.14 -14.71 5.86
CA LEU A 269 10.72 -14.53 5.61
C LEU A 269 10.08 -15.90 5.30
N PRO A 270 9.22 -16.43 6.19
CA PRO A 270 8.60 -17.73 5.98
C PRO A 270 7.52 -17.65 4.89
N PRO A 271 7.19 -18.79 4.24
CA PRO A 271 6.11 -18.85 3.29
C PRO A 271 4.76 -18.49 3.94
N LEU A 272 3.93 -17.79 3.18
CA LEU A 272 2.58 -17.43 3.60
C LEU A 272 1.59 -18.56 3.27
N ILE A 273 0.65 -18.81 4.17
CA ILE A 273 -0.39 -19.82 4.00
C ILE A 273 -1.45 -19.33 3.03
N THR A 274 -1.85 -20.20 2.12
CA THR A 274 -2.98 -20.02 1.22
C THR A 274 -4.16 -20.92 1.63
N PRO A 275 -5.42 -20.57 1.31
CA PRO A 275 -5.86 -19.35 0.63
C PRO A 275 -5.80 -18.10 1.51
N ALA A 276 -5.79 -16.93 0.84
CA ALA A 276 -5.93 -15.65 1.53
C ALA A 276 -7.31 -15.53 2.17
N LYS A 277 -7.35 -14.93 3.37
CA LYS A 277 -8.58 -14.72 4.14
C LYS A 277 -9.06 -13.29 4.00
N VAL A 278 -10.38 -13.09 3.95
CA VAL A 278 -10.99 -11.76 4.04
C VAL A 278 -10.75 -11.20 5.44
N LEU A 279 -10.19 -9.99 5.52
CA LEU A 279 -10.11 -9.23 6.76
C LEU A 279 -11.38 -8.39 6.94
N ILE A 280 -11.74 -7.62 5.91
CA ILE A 280 -12.93 -6.77 5.95
C ILE A 280 -13.39 -6.41 4.52
N SER A 281 -14.71 -6.50 4.28
CA SER A 281 -15.36 -6.10 3.03
C SER A 281 -15.63 -4.58 3.02
N GLY A 282 -15.59 -3.97 1.84
CA GLY A 282 -15.95 -2.56 1.63
C GLY A 282 -14.92 -1.54 2.13
N LEU A 283 -13.84 -1.97 2.78
CA LEU A 283 -12.69 -1.14 3.16
C LEU A 283 -11.45 -1.57 2.39
N TYR A 284 -10.89 -0.65 1.61
CA TYR A 284 -9.76 -0.88 0.72
C TYR A 284 -8.50 -0.15 1.21
N ALA A 285 -7.33 -0.56 0.73
CA ALA A 285 -6.01 -0.09 1.17
C ALA A 285 -5.82 -0.17 2.69
N GLY A 286 -6.45 -1.16 3.33
CA GLY A 286 -6.48 -1.30 4.77
C GLY A 286 -5.09 -1.38 5.39
N LYS A 287 -4.89 -0.61 6.46
CA LYS A 287 -3.62 -0.50 7.18
C LYS A 287 -3.83 -0.59 8.68
N PHE A 288 -2.98 -1.37 9.32
CA PHE A 288 -2.81 -1.34 10.77
C PHE A 288 -1.84 -0.24 11.18
N VAL A 289 -2.09 0.38 12.32
CA VAL A 289 -1.16 1.29 12.99
C VAL A 289 -0.35 0.46 13.99
N GLN A 290 0.96 0.35 13.79
CA GLN A 290 1.92 -0.38 14.65
C GLN A 290 1.46 -1.79 15.08
N PRO A 291 1.06 -2.68 14.16
CA PRO A 291 0.52 -4.00 14.50
C PRO A 291 1.54 -4.90 15.19
N GLU A 292 2.83 -4.61 15.08
CA GLU A 292 3.92 -5.31 15.72
C GLU A 292 4.03 -5.02 17.23
N ARG A 293 3.38 -3.94 17.70
CA ARG A 293 3.46 -3.46 19.10
C ARG A 293 2.14 -3.58 19.85
N GLU A 294 1.01 -3.55 19.14
CA GLU A 294 -0.32 -3.43 19.73
C GLU A 294 -1.18 -4.65 19.44
N ASN A 295 -1.89 -5.15 20.46
CA ASN A 295 -2.90 -6.18 20.33
C ASN A 295 -3.99 -5.97 21.40
N PRO A 296 -5.21 -5.49 21.05
CA PRO A 296 -5.69 -5.26 19.69
C PRO A 296 -5.03 -4.06 19.01
N ALA A 297 -4.83 -4.18 17.70
CA ALA A 297 -4.24 -3.14 16.87
C ALA A 297 -5.30 -2.28 16.20
N LEU A 298 -4.98 -1.00 16.06
CA LEU A 298 -5.82 -0.02 15.39
C LEU A 298 -5.70 -0.18 13.87
N PHE A 299 -6.83 -0.15 13.17
CA PHE A 299 -6.94 -0.34 11.73
C PHE A 299 -7.80 0.74 11.10
N TYR A 300 -7.43 1.14 9.87
CA TYR A 300 -8.21 1.99 8.99
C TYR A 300 -8.23 1.40 7.57
N GLY A 301 -9.28 1.74 6.81
CA GLY A 301 -9.39 1.50 5.38
C GLY A 301 -10.12 2.68 4.73
N PHE A 302 -9.98 2.89 3.43
CA PHE A 302 -10.86 3.83 2.76
C PHE A 302 -12.13 3.11 2.28
N HIS A 303 -13.25 3.83 2.29
CA HIS A 303 -14.52 3.28 1.86
C HIS A 303 -14.56 3.07 0.35
N TRP A 304 -14.76 1.81 -0.04
CA TRP A 304 -15.04 1.42 -1.41
C TRP A 304 -16.52 1.12 -1.55
N SER A 305 -17.23 1.83 -2.45
CA SER A 305 -18.63 1.56 -2.69
C SER A 305 -18.79 0.35 -3.61
N GLU A 306 -19.45 -0.70 -3.13
CA GLU A 306 -19.84 -1.85 -3.96
C GLU A 306 -21.12 -1.59 -4.78
N MET A 307 -21.89 -0.57 -4.43
CA MET A 307 -23.12 -0.20 -5.14
C MET A 307 -22.80 0.46 -6.49
N GLY A 308 -22.78 -0.36 -7.54
CA GLY A 308 -22.52 0.08 -8.90
C GLY A 308 -21.05 0.29 -9.27
N GLY A 309 -20.10 -0.17 -8.46
CA GLY A 309 -18.66 -0.07 -8.74
C GLY A 309 -18.10 1.36 -8.61
N HIS A 310 -18.79 2.24 -7.92
CA HIS A 310 -18.36 3.61 -7.72
C HIS A 310 -17.47 3.74 -6.47
N PHE A 311 -16.46 4.58 -6.59
CA PHE A 311 -15.57 4.96 -5.50
C PHE A 311 -16.32 5.65 -4.35
N GLY A 312 -16.22 5.08 -3.13
CA GLY A 312 -17.00 5.53 -1.97
C GLY A 312 -16.45 6.78 -1.28
N ASN A 313 -15.15 7.05 -1.43
CA ASN A 313 -14.42 8.15 -0.81
C ASN A 313 -14.39 8.12 0.73
N GLY A 314 -13.30 8.55 1.32
CA GLY A 314 -13.15 8.77 2.76
C GLY A 314 -12.48 7.64 3.53
N LEU A 315 -11.77 8.04 4.58
CA LEU A 315 -11.14 7.15 5.55
C LEU A 315 -12.20 6.66 6.55
N SER A 316 -12.19 5.38 6.89
CA SER A 316 -13.09 4.79 7.89
C SER A 316 -12.91 5.41 9.28
N ASP A 317 -13.91 5.25 10.12
CA ASP A 317 -13.70 5.36 11.56
C ASP A 317 -12.68 4.31 12.03
N PRO A 318 -12.00 4.52 13.17
CA PRO A 318 -11.04 3.56 13.70
C PRO A 318 -11.71 2.23 14.03
N LEU A 319 -11.05 1.14 13.62
CA LEU A 319 -11.47 -0.22 13.92
C LEU A 319 -10.37 -0.93 14.70
N TRP A 320 -10.75 -1.83 15.57
CA TRP A 320 -9.81 -2.60 16.38
C TRP A 320 -9.87 -4.07 16.00
N PHE A 321 -8.70 -4.67 15.81
CA PHE A 321 -8.55 -6.08 15.49
C PHE A 321 -7.56 -6.74 16.41
N LYS A 322 -7.85 -7.98 16.78
CA LYS A 322 -7.01 -8.81 17.62
C LYS A 322 -6.36 -9.93 16.82
N PHE A 323 -5.06 -10.07 16.98
CA PHE A 323 -4.29 -11.19 16.45
C PHE A 323 -4.39 -12.36 17.43
N GLN A 324 -4.87 -13.50 16.94
CA GLN A 324 -5.09 -14.71 17.74
C GLN A 324 -3.85 -15.63 17.68
N GLY A 325 -3.72 -16.52 18.67
CA GLY A 325 -2.59 -17.45 18.74
C GLY A 325 -2.50 -18.42 17.54
N ASP A 326 -3.63 -18.74 16.91
CA ASP A 326 -3.71 -19.57 15.70
C ASP A 326 -3.34 -18.82 14.39
N GLY A 327 -3.05 -17.53 14.50
CA GLY A 327 -2.73 -16.65 13.35
C GLY A 327 -3.95 -15.99 12.72
N SER A 328 -5.16 -16.26 13.16
CA SER A 328 -6.36 -15.56 12.69
C SER A 328 -6.42 -14.12 13.23
N ILE A 329 -7.12 -13.24 12.48
CA ILE A 329 -7.37 -11.87 12.87
C ILE A 329 -8.88 -11.71 13.05
N SER A 330 -9.30 -11.23 14.23
CA SER A 330 -10.71 -10.98 14.54
C SER A 330 -10.98 -9.53 14.85
N LYS A 331 -12.09 -9.00 14.31
CA LYS A 331 -12.55 -7.65 14.63
C LYS A 331 -13.08 -7.62 16.07
N GLU A 332 -12.56 -6.71 16.88
CA GLU A 332 -13.10 -6.44 18.21
C GLU A 332 -14.42 -5.65 18.09
N ARG A 333 -15.36 -5.96 18.97
CA ARG A 333 -16.55 -5.11 19.09
C ARG A 333 -16.12 -3.75 19.62
N THR A 334 -16.56 -2.69 18.96
CA THR A 334 -16.24 -1.31 19.34
C THR A 334 -16.51 -1.15 20.85
N ILE A 335 -15.45 -0.94 21.61
CA ILE A 335 -15.59 -0.46 22.98
C ILE A 335 -15.97 1.01 22.78
N SER A 336 -17.24 1.33 23.09
CA SER A 336 -17.65 2.74 23.21
C SER A 336 -16.81 3.35 24.33
N LEU A 337 -15.89 4.23 23.96
CA LEU A 337 -15.18 5.11 24.89
C LEU A 337 -16.15 6.13 25.48
#